data_63d6e73ed791d7c1b4770136b7be3222
#
_entry.id   63d6e73ed791d7c1b4770136b7be3222
#
_cell.length_a   1.000
_cell.length_b   1.000
_cell.length_c   1.000
_cell.angle_alpha   90.00
_cell.angle_beta   90.00
_cell.angle_gamma   90.00
#
_symmetry.space_group_name_H-M   'P 1'
#
loop_
_entity.id
_entity.type
_entity.pdbx_description
1 polymer ?
#
loop_
_entity_poly.entity_id
_entity_poly.type
_entity_poly.pdbx_seq_one_letter_code
_entity_poly.pdbx_strand_id
1 'polypeptide(L)'
;MVVHQEARFPIGVFDSGVGGLTVLQEVHRQLPNESVVYFGDTARLPYGKRSPAEIIEYVYEILHWMQSERVKMAIMACNTSSALALDIVRKDFDLPILGLILPGARAAVGKGKRIGVIATTATVRSEAYVRAICESDPQAQVFQVDCPEFVPLIESDRINDPYTLQVARDYLRPLVEVGIDTLVLGCTHYPHLSGILRIILPGHVTLVNPASYVVKAASQELDLMGLKCSCSGKASTNFFVSGDPDRFAQVSRRWLGKLPVVQKVSLSSLELLS
;
A
#
# COMPACT_ATOMS: atom_id res chain seq x y z
N MET A 1 22.21 24.22 7.61
CA MET A 1 21.43 24.74 6.45
C MET A 1 21.04 23.66 5.43
N VAL A 2 21.86 22.63 5.17
CA VAL A 2 21.55 21.53 4.21
C VAL A 2 20.31 20.73 4.64
N VAL A 3 20.22 20.35 5.90
CA VAL A 3 19.10 19.55 6.45
C VAL A 3 17.72 20.21 6.25
N HIS A 4 17.65 21.57 6.29
CA HIS A 4 16.38 22.26 6.07
C HIS A 4 15.90 22.29 4.61
N GLN A 5 16.78 22.07 3.64
CA GLN A 5 16.40 21.99 2.24
C GLN A 5 15.82 20.63 1.88
N GLU A 6 16.43 19.56 2.36
CA GLU A 6 15.97 18.18 2.13
C GLU A 6 14.62 17.88 2.81
N ALA A 7 14.35 18.52 3.96
CA ALA A 7 13.05 18.42 4.61
C ALA A 7 11.87 18.91 3.74
N ARG A 8 12.13 19.73 2.72
CA ARG A 8 11.13 20.23 1.77
C ARG A 8 10.89 19.30 0.58
N PHE A 9 11.75 18.30 0.38
CA PHE A 9 11.54 17.32 -0.69
C PHE A 9 10.29 16.50 -0.41
N PRO A 10 9.56 16.05 -1.46
CA PRO A 10 8.32 15.32 -1.30
C PRO A 10 8.55 13.91 -0.74
N ILE A 11 7.51 13.33 -0.18
CA ILE A 11 7.42 11.89 0.05
C ILE A 11 6.99 11.24 -1.27
N GLY A 12 7.70 10.20 -1.71
CA GLY A 12 7.27 9.34 -2.79
C GLY A 12 6.27 8.30 -2.29
N VAL A 13 5.15 8.15 -2.97
CA VAL A 13 4.16 7.10 -2.70
C VAL A 13 3.88 6.38 -4.02
N PHE A 14 4.10 5.08 -4.09
CA PHE A 14 3.83 4.35 -5.32
C PHE A 14 3.03 3.07 -5.10
N ASP A 15 2.21 2.77 -6.09
CA ASP A 15 1.34 1.59 -6.14
C ASP A 15 1.27 1.05 -7.56
N SER A 16 0.78 -0.16 -7.72
CA SER A 16 0.45 -0.72 -9.04
C SER A 16 -0.63 0.08 -9.78
N GLY A 17 -1.48 0.83 -9.07
CA GLY A 17 -2.59 1.57 -9.67
C GLY A 17 -3.20 2.62 -8.75
N VAL A 18 -4.51 2.49 -8.51
CA VAL A 18 -5.31 3.44 -7.70
C VAL A 18 -5.42 3.03 -6.23
N GLY A 19 -5.11 1.78 -5.88
CA GLY A 19 -5.24 1.27 -4.50
C GLY A 19 -4.44 2.06 -3.49
N GLY A 20 -3.23 2.46 -3.85
CA GLY A 20 -2.34 3.26 -3.02
C GLY A 20 -2.89 4.65 -2.63
N LEU A 21 -3.97 5.10 -3.24
CA LEU A 21 -4.66 6.33 -2.83
C LEU A 21 -5.19 6.23 -1.39
N THR A 22 -5.45 5.04 -0.87
CA THR A 22 -5.79 4.82 0.54
C THR A 22 -4.60 5.18 1.46
N VAL A 23 -3.37 4.89 1.03
CA VAL A 23 -2.15 5.29 1.74
C VAL A 23 -1.93 6.81 1.60
N LEU A 24 -2.15 7.37 0.41
CA LEU A 24 -2.06 8.81 0.18
C LEU A 24 -3.02 9.59 1.07
N GLN A 25 -4.26 9.12 1.24
CA GLN A 25 -5.22 9.74 2.17
C GLN A 25 -4.69 9.76 3.60
N GLU A 26 -4.04 8.68 4.04
CA GLU A 26 -3.41 8.62 5.36
C GLU A 26 -2.20 9.57 5.47
N VAL A 27 -1.40 9.73 4.39
CA VAL A 27 -0.32 10.75 4.35
C VAL A 27 -0.91 12.13 4.52
N HIS A 28 -1.94 12.51 3.78
CA HIS A 28 -2.59 13.82 3.92
C HIS A 28 -3.17 14.05 5.32
N ARG A 29 -3.68 12.99 5.96
CA ARG A 29 -4.27 13.07 7.30
C ARG A 29 -3.23 13.19 8.42
N GLN A 30 -2.14 12.40 8.35
CA GLN A 30 -1.15 12.30 9.43
C GLN A 30 0.04 13.25 9.23
N LEU A 31 0.34 13.61 7.99
CA LEU A 31 1.47 14.42 7.55
C LEU A 31 1.01 15.59 6.65
N PRO A 32 0.12 16.46 7.12
CA PRO A 32 -0.56 17.46 6.27
C PRO A 32 0.38 18.52 5.67
N ASN A 33 1.60 18.64 6.18
CA ASN A 33 2.59 19.59 5.69
C ASN A 33 3.56 18.99 4.65
N GLU A 34 3.44 17.68 4.39
CA GLU A 34 4.31 16.98 3.44
C GLU A 34 3.76 17.05 2.03
N SER A 35 4.59 17.50 1.09
CA SER A 35 4.29 17.33 -0.33
C SER A 35 4.51 15.89 -0.76
N VAL A 36 3.76 15.43 -1.76
CA VAL A 36 3.77 14.04 -2.21
C VAL A 36 3.96 13.96 -3.73
N VAL A 37 4.81 13.05 -4.16
CA VAL A 37 4.87 12.52 -5.52
C VAL A 37 4.19 11.15 -5.49
N TYR A 38 3.02 11.05 -6.11
CA TYR A 38 2.31 9.78 -6.25
C TYR A 38 2.59 9.17 -7.62
N PHE A 39 2.98 7.91 -7.65
CA PHE A 39 3.19 7.16 -8.89
C PHE A 39 2.30 5.91 -8.93
N GLY A 40 1.48 5.81 -9.99
CA GLY A 40 0.67 4.62 -10.28
C GLY A 40 1.22 3.86 -11.49
N ASP A 41 1.68 2.61 -11.29
CA ASP A 41 2.21 1.78 -12.38
C ASP A 41 1.10 1.09 -13.20
N THR A 42 0.21 1.90 -13.74
CA THR A 42 -1.03 1.44 -14.37
C THR A 42 -0.83 0.71 -15.71
N ALA A 43 0.34 0.86 -16.37
CA ALA A 43 0.65 0.12 -17.59
C ALA A 43 0.91 -1.37 -17.36
N ARG A 44 1.30 -1.77 -16.12
CA ARG A 44 1.74 -3.13 -15.78
C ARG A 44 0.76 -3.88 -14.88
N LEU A 45 -0.44 -3.30 -14.66
CA LEU A 45 -1.53 -3.94 -13.90
C LEU A 45 -1.95 -5.29 -14.53
N PRO A 46 -2.43 -6.23 -13.71
CA PRO A 46 -2.42 -6.25 -12.24
C PRO A 46 -1.17 -6.96 -11.70
N TYR A 47 -0.54 -6.40 -10.68
CA TYR A 47 0.65 -6.96 -10.03
C TYR A 47 0.41 -8.36 -9.42
N GLY A 48 -0.79 -8.64 -8.97
CA GLY A 48 -1.15 -9.94 -8.39
C GLY A 48 -1.01 -11.15 -9.34
N LYS A 49 -0.83 -10.91 -10.66
CA LYS A 49 -0.61 -11.93 -11.69
C LYS A 49 0.82 -11.97 -12.23
N ARG A 50 1.69 -11.06 -11.77
CA ARG A 50 3.09 -10.97 -12.21
C ARG A 50 3.99 -11.89 -11.40
N SER A 51 5.09 -12.30 -12.01
CA SER A 51 6.13 -13.05 -11.31
C SER A 51 6.87 -12.16 -10.31
N PRO A 52 7.50 -12.72 -9.26
CA PRO A 52 8.33 -11.96 -8.35
C PRO A 52 9.45 -11.18 -9.05
N ALA A 53 10.09 -11.76 -10.07
CA ALA A 53 11.15 -11.12 -10.83
C ALA A 53 10.67 -9.85 -11.55
N GLU A 54 9.52 -9.92 -12.25
CA GLU A 54 8.91 -8.75 -12.88
C GLU A 54 8.60 -7.65 -11.86
N ILE A 55 8.04 -8.01 -10.70
CA ILE A 55 7.70 -7.04 -9.65
C ILE A 55 8.96 -6.34 -9.11
N ILE A 56 10.04 -7.09 -8.89
CA ILE A 56 11.32 -6.55 -8.42
C ILE A 56 11.88 -5.54 -9.44
N GLU A 57 11.91 -5.92 -10.73
CA GLU A 57 12.35 -5.04 -11.82
C GLU A 57 11.53 -3.76 -11.88
N TYR A 58 10.19 -3.85 -11.84
CA TYR A 58 9.31 -2.69 -11.85
C TYR A 58 9.55 -1.75 -10.66
N VAL A 59 9.80 -2.31 -9.48
CA VAL A 59 10.09 -1.53 -8.29
C VAL A 59 11.44 -0.81 -8.40
N TYR A 60 12.47 -1.44 -8.97
CA TYR A 60 13.74 -0.78 -9.23
C TYR A 60 13.56 0.45 -10.16
N GLU A 61 12.86 0.28 -11.28
CA GLU A 61 12.61 1.38 -12.22
C GLU A 61 11.84 2.54 -11.55
N ILE A 62 10.83 2.23 -10.76
CA ILE A 62 10.05 3.23 -10.04
C ILE A 62 10.92 3.97 -9.02
N LEU A 63 11.73 3.26 -8.26
CA LEU A 63 12.59 3.86 -7.24
C LEU A 63 13.69 4.74 -7.85
N HIS A 64 14.31 4.35 -8.95
CA HIS A 64 15.26 5.19 -9.68
C HIS A 64 14.59 6.47 -10.20
N TRP A 65 13.38 6.35 -10.77
CA TRP A 65 12.62 7.52 -11.16
C TRP A 65 12.29 8.43 -9.96
N MET A 66 11.90 7.87 -8.82
CA MET A 66 11.63 8.64 -7.61
C MET A 66 12.88 9.36 -7.07
N GLN A 67 14.06 8.75 -7.19
CA GLN A 67 15.32 9.45 -6.89
C GLN A 67 15.53 10.67 -7.79
N SER A 68 15.21 10.56 -9.09
CA SER A 68 15.30 11.71 -10.01
C SER A 68 14.29 12.83 -9.65
N GLU A 69 13.14 12.48 -9.08
CA GLU A 69 12.17 13.43 -8.52
C GLU A 69 12.57 13.97 -7.13
N ARG A 70 13.74 13.58 -6.61
CA ARG A 70 14.29 14.01 -5.31
C ARG A 70 13.35 13.76 -4.14
N VAL A 71 12.69 12.63 -4.11
CA VAL A 71 11.89 12.26 -2.92
C VAL A 71 12.81 11.99 -1.74
N LYS A 72 12.44 12.46 -0.54
CA LYS A 72 13.23 12.24 0.69
C LYS A 72 12.97 10.88 1.34
N MET A 73 11.91 10.19 0.95
CA MET A 73 11.47 8.90 1.44
C MET A 73 10.51 8.29 0.43
N ALA A 74 10.50 6.97 0.28
CA ALA A 74 9.53 6.25 -0.54
C ALA A 74 8.63 5.35 0.32
N ILE A 75 7.33 5.36 0.04
CA ILE A 75 6.34 4.43 0.61
C ILE A 75 5.82 3.53 -0.52
N MET A 76 6.11 2.24 -0.42
CA MET A 76 5.56 1.20 -1.29
C MET A 76 4.10 0.94 -0.88
N ALA A 77 3.18 1.70 -1.48
CA ALA A 77 1.75 1.65 -1.17
C ALA A 77 1.03 0.48 -1.90
N CYS A 78 1.73 -0.61 -2.13
CA CYS A 78 1.21 -1.85 -2.69
C CYS A 78 1.69 -3.03 -1.84
N ASN A 79 0.75 -3.82 -1.31
CA ASN A 79 1.11 -4.97 -0.49
C ASN A 79 1.87 -6.03 -1.30
N THR A 80 1.51 -6.23 -2.57
CA THR A 80 2.19 -7.20 -3.43
C THR A 80 3.66 -6.82 -3.66
N SER A 81 3.95 -5.58 -4.04
CA SER A 81 5.33 -5.14 -4.20
C SER A 81 6.08 -5.10 -2.86
N SER A 82 5.45 -4.65 -1.77
CA SER A 82 6.05 -4.68 -0.44
C SER A 82 6.45 -6.09 -0.01
N ALA A 83 5.61 -7.09 -0.31
CA ALA A 83 5.84 -8.48 0.06
C ALA A 83 6.97 -9.15 -0.76
N LEU A 84 7.12 -8.76 -2.03
CA LEU A 84 8.00 -9.44 -2.98
C LEU A 84 9.33 -8.73 -3.22
N ALA A 85 9.38 -7.40 -3.12
CA ALA A 85 10.53 -6.62 -3.56
C ALA A 85 11.24 -5.84 -2.45
N LEU A 86 10.54 -5.42 -1.37
CA LEU A 86 11.10 -4.47 -0.40
C LEU A 86 12.45 -4.89 0.17
N ASP A 87 12.56 -6.13 0.66
CA ASP A 87 13.79 -6.59 1.34
C ASP A 87 14.98 -6.76 0.37
N ILE A 88 14.69 -6.85 -0.92
CA ILE A 88 15.69 -6.92 -1.99
C ILE A 88 16.16 -5.52 -2.33
N VAL A 89 15.24 -4.65 -2.77
CA VAL A 89 15.58 -3.34 -3.33
C VAL A 89 16.11 -2.34 -2.31
N ARG A 90 15.65 -2.40 -1.06
CA ARG A 90 16.04 -1.44 -0.01
C ARG A 90 17.53 -1.38 0.30
N LYS A 91 18.31 -2.37 -0.13
CA LYS A 91 19.76 -2.45 0.07
C LYS A 91 20.54 -1.63 -0.94
N ASP A 92 19.92 -1.30 -2.06
CA ASP A 92 20.57 -0.67 -3.22
C ASP A 92 20.23 0.83 -3.32
N PHE A 93 19.48 1.35 -2.36
CA PHE A 93 19.09 2.77 -2.32
C PHE A 93 19.44 3.39 -0.97
N ASP A 94 20.07 4.56 -0.99
CA ASP A 94 20.30 5.38 0.22
C ASP A 94 19.02 6.10 0.70
N LEU A 95 17.94 5.92 -0.03
CA LEU A 95 16.62 6.46 0.25
C LEU A 95 15.88 5.56 1.26
N PRO A 96 15.31 6.09 2.36
CA PRO A 96 14.43 5.32 3.23
C PRO A 96 13.21 4.79 2.47
N ILE A 97 13.01 3.48 2.48
CA ILE A 97 11.90 2.82 1.81
C ILE A 97 11.09 2.03 2.81
N LEU A 98 9.80 2.34 2.90
CA LEU A 98 8.84 1.70 3.80
C LEU A 98 7.80 0.93 3.00
N GLY A 99 7.44 -0.26 3.49
CA GLY A 99 6.37 -1.09 2.92
C GLY A 99 5.27 -1.37 3.94
N LEU A 100 4.17 -1.92 3.47
CA LEU A 100 2.94 -2.13 4.26
C LEU A 100 3.00 -3.34 5.20
N ILE A 101 3.83 -4.34 4.88
CA ILE A 101 3.78 -5.65 5.55
C ILE A 101 4.14 -5.54 7.04
N LEU A 102 5.34 -5.06 7.37
CA LEU A 102 5.82 -5.01 8.76
C LEU A 102 4.97 -4.08 9.66
N PRO A 103 4.62 -2.84 9.25
CA PRO A 103 3.73 -2.01 10.05
C PRO A 103 2.34 -2.63 10.25
N GLY A 104 1.79 -3.29 9.23
CA GLY A 104 0.52 -4.02 9.32
C GLY A 104 0.59 -5.21 10.27
N ALA A 105 1.66 -6.01 10.20
CA ALA A 105 1.91 -7.15 11.08
C ALA A 105 2.03 -6.74 12.55
N ARG A 106 2.86 -5.73 12.83
CA ARG A 106 3.03 -5.18 14.20
C ARG A 106 1.72 -4.62 14.77
N ALA A 107 0.91 -3.99 13.91
CA ALA A 107 -0.38 -3.50 14.33
C ALA A 107 -1.34 -4.65 14.66
N ALA A 108 -1.32 -5.73 13.88
CA ALA A 108 -2.19 -6.89 14.06
C ALA A 108 -1.88 -7.62 15.38
N VAL A 109 -0.62 -7.90 15.67
CA VAL A 109 -0.22 -8.57 16.93
C VAL A 109 -0.55 -7.74 18.18
N GLY A 110 -0.62 -6.41 18.04
CA GLY A 110 -1.08 -5.52 19.11
C GLY A 110 -2.61 -5.52 19.32
N LYS A 111 -3.38 -6.22 18.48
CA LYS A 111 -4.86 -6.27 18.54
C LYS A 111 -5.39 -7.64 18.92
N GLY A 112 -4.68 -8.71 18.57
CA GLY A 112 -5.12 -10.06 18.85
C GLY A 112 -4.04 -11.10 18.59
N LYS A 113 -4.43 -12.37 18.71
CA LYS A 113 -3.55 -13.53 18.55
C LYS A 113 -3.97 -14.46 17.42
N ARG A 114 -5.24 -14.44 17.04
CA ARG A 114 -5.80 -15.24 15.94
C ARG A 114 -6.04 -14.32 14.75
N ILE A 115 -4.99 -14.15 13.95
CA ILE A 115 -4.91 -13.09 12.95
C ILE A 115 -5.28 -13.66 11.57
N GLY A 116 -6.39 -13.20 11.01
CA GLY A 116 -6.74 -13.41 9.62
C GLY A 116 -6.03 -12.38 8.73
N VAL A 117 -5.61 -12.80 7.54
CA VAL A 117 -5.07 -11.92 6.50
C VAL A 117 -5.82 -12.18 5.20
N ILE A 118 -6.48 -11.18 4.66
CA ILE A 118 -7.01 -11.24 3.29
C ILE A 118 -6.08 -10.41 2.38
N ALA A 119 -5.68 -10.99 1.23
CA ALA A 119 -4.72 -10.35 0.34
C ALA A 119 -4.87 -10.83 -1.12
N THR A 120 -4.07 -10.28 -2.02
CA THR A 120 -3.95 -10.84 -3.38
C THR A 120 -3.23 -12.20 -3.33
N THR A 121 -3.46 -13.03 -4.34
CA THR A 121 -2.84 -14.36 -4.43
C THR A 121 -1.30 -14.29 -4.33
N ALA A 122 -0.67 -13.32 -4.98
CA ALA A 122 0.79 -13.16 -4.90
C ALA A 122 1.27 -12.80 -3.48
N THR A 123 0.53 -11.94 -2.77
CA THR A 123 0.84 -11.57 -1.38
C THR A 123 0.68 -12.76 -0.44
N VAL A 124 -0.39 -13.56 -0.58
CA VAL A 124 -0.59 -14.78 0.22
C VAL A 124 0.52 -15.79 -0.04
N ARG A 125 0.81 -16.08 -1.31
CA ARG A 125 1.88 -17.03 -1.70
C ARG A 125 3.27 -16.64 -1.22
N SER A 126 3.52 -15.35 -1.06
CA SER A 126 4.81 -14.85 -0.53
C SER A 126 5.03 -15.19 0.94
N GLU A 127 3.96 -15.48 1.68
CA GLU A 127 3.96 -15.67 3.15
C GLU A 127 4.55 -14.48 3.95
N ALA A 128 4.69 -13.30 3.32
CA ALA A 128 5.33 -12.15 3.96
C ALA A 128 4.62 -11.71 5.25
N TYR A 129 3.27 -11.73 5.26
CA TYR A 129 2.52 -11.45 6.49
C TYR A 129 2.71 -12.51 7.56
N VAL A 130 2.75 -13.80 7.18
CA VAL A 130 2.98 -14.90 8.15
C VAL A 130 4.33 -14.70 8.83
N ARG A 131 5.40 -14.52 8.04
CA ARG A 131 6.74 -14.28 8.61
C ARG A 131 6.76 -13.05 9.51
N ALA A 132 6.27 -11.90 9.05
CA ALA A 132 6.32 -10.65 9.81
C ALA A 132 5.47 -10.69 11.10
N ILE A 133 4.33 -11.39 11.10
CA ILE A 133 3.50 -11.59 12.28
C ILE A 133 4.20 -12.53 13.26
N CYS A 134 4.69 -13.70 12.80
CA CYS A 134 5.38 -14.67 13.66
C CYS A 134 6.69 -14.12 14.23
N GLU A 135 7.42 -13.30 13.49
CA GLU A 135 8.61 -12.59 13.99
C GLU A 135 8.25 -11.54 15.04
N SER A 136 7.10 -10.87 14.88
CA SER A 136 6.64 -9.87 15.86
C SER A 136 6.04 -10.51 17.11
N ASP A 137 5.41 -11.67 16.98
CA ASP A 137 4.81 -12.45 18.05
C ASP A 137 4.77 -13.95 17.69
N PRO A 138 5.70 -14.78 18.22
CA PRO A 138 5.75 -16.21 17.94
C PRO A 138 4.53 -17.01 18.45
N GLN A 139 3.68 -16.42 19.28
CA GLN A 139 2.45 -17.07 19.78
C GLN A 139 1.24 -16.75 18.92
N ALA A 140 1.35 -15.84 17.95
CA ALA A 140 0.25 -15.51 17.05
C ALA A 140 -0.03 -16.65 16.06
N GLN A 141 -1.32 -16.92 15.84
CA GLN A 141 -1.80 -17.86 14.82
C GLN A 141 -2.25 -17.06 13.60
N VAL A 142 -1.74 -17.41 12.43
CA VAL A 142 -2.01 -16.67 11.19
C VAL A 142 -2.80 -17.54 10.21
N PHE A 143 -3.88 -16.99 9.69
CA PHE A 143 -4.77 -17.63 8.72
C PHE A 143 -4.88 -16.70 7.50
N GLN A 144 -4.43 -17.17 6.32
CA GLN A 144 -4.46 -16.36 5.11
C GLN A 144 -5.52 -16.85 4.13
N VAL A 145 -6.20 -15.91 3.48
CA VAL A 145 -7.11 -16.17 2.36
C VAL A 145 -6.78 -15.24 1.21
N ASP A 146 -6.56 -15.77 0.02
CA ASP A 146 -6.42 -14.98 -1.19
C ASP A 146 -7.81 -14.62 -1.75
N CYS A 147 -7.93 -13.35 -2.16
CA CYS A 147 -9.21 -12.78 -2.60
C CYS A 147 -9.07 -12.15 -4.00
N PRO A 148 -8.90 -12.96 -5.06
CA PRO A 148 -8.61 -12.46 -6.41
C PRO A 148 -9.72 -11.59 -7.02
N GLU A 149 -10.98 -11.77 -6.62
CA GLU A 149 -12.10 -11.02 -7.17
C GLU A 149 -12.29 -9.63 -6.54
N PHE A 150 -11.76 -9.37 -5.36
CA PHE A 150 -12.02 -8.10 -4.66
C PHE A 150 -11.52 -6.88 -5.44
N VAL A 151 -10.29 -6.92 -5.98
CA VAL A 151 -9.75 -5.79 -6.75
C VAL A 151 -10.60 -5.45 -7.97
N PRO A 152 -10.95 -6.41 -8.87
CA PRO A 152 -11.86 -6.16 -9.98
C PRO A 152 -13.22 -5.61 -9.56
N LEU A 153 -13.81 -6.12 -8.49
CA LEU A 153 -15.12 -5.66 -7.99
C LEU A 153 -15.07 -4.22 -7.48
N ILE A 154 -14.00 -3.85 -6.78
CA ILE A 154 -13.80 -2.50 -6.26
C ILE A 154 -13.57 -1.50 -7.41
N GLU A 155 -12.67 -1.83 -8.34
CA GLU A 155 -12.34 -0.96 -9.47
C GLU A 155 -13.53 -0.75 -10.42
N SER A 156 -14.39 -1.76 -10.58
CA SER A 156 -15.62 -1.67 -11.38
C SER A 156 -16.81 -1.04 -10.63
N ASP A 157 -16.60 -0.48 -9.43
CA ASP A 157 -17.63 0.19 -8.61
C ASP A 157 -18.79 -0.73 -8.16
N ARG A 158 -18.49 -2.01 -8.00
CA ARG A 158 -19.47 -3.02 -7.60
C ARG A 158 -19.42 -3.32 -6.10
N ILE A 159 -18.94 -2.37 -5.29
CA ILE A 159 -18.78 -2.56 -3.83
C ILE A 159 -20.09 -2.95 -3.18
N ASN A 160 -21.21 -2.30 -3.56
CA ASN A 160 -22.52 -2.55 -2.96
C ASN A 160 -23.36 -3.61 -3.71
N ASP A 161 -22.78 -4.33 -4.66
CA ASP A 161 -23.44 -5.39 -5.41
C ASP A 161 -23.71 -6.61 -4.48
N PRO A 162 -24.89 -7.22 -4.52
CA PRO A 162 -25.16 -8.48 -3.80
C PRO A 162 -24.16 -9.58 -4.08
N TYR A 163 -23.61 -9.65 -5.30
CA TYR A 163 -22.54 -10.59 -5.66
C TYR A 163 -21.27 -10.34 -4.84
N THR A 164 -20.87 -9.07 -4.66
CA THR A 164 -19.70 -8.72 -3.84
C THR A 164 -19.87 -9.15 -2.38
N LEU A 165 -21.09 -9.02 -1.83
CA LEU A 165 -21.39 -9.52 -0.50
C LEU A 165 -21.28 -11.05 -0.42
N GLN A 166 -21.75 -11.77 -1.45
CA GLN A 166 -21.63 -13.23 -1.50
C GLN A 166 -20.17 -13.69 -1.58
N VAL A 167 -19.39 -13.10 -2.49
CA VAL A 167 -17.95 -13.37 -2.63
C VAL A 167 -17.19 -13.10 -1.33
N ALA A 168 -17.53 -11.99 -0.65
CA ALA A 168 -16.92 -11.66 0.65
C ALA A 168 -17.26 -12.69 1.73
N ARG A 169 -18.50 -13.19 1.77
CA ARG A 169 -18.88 -14.28 2.69
C ARG A 169 -18.10 -15.56 2.44
N ASP A 170 -17.91 -15.93 1.17
CA ASP A 170 -17.20 -17.15 0.82
C ASP A 170 -15.71 -17.06 1.19
N TYR A 171 -15.06 -15.92 0.95
CA TYR A 171 -13.67 -15.70 1.36
C TYR A 171 -13.48 -15.60 2.88
N LEU A 172 -14.43 -15.01 3.60
CA LEU A 172 -14.29 -14.83 5.04
C LEU A 172 -14.74 -16.05 5.86
N ARG A 173 -15.55 -16.95 5.29
CA ARG A 173 -16.06 -18.13 5.98
C ARG A 173 -14.98 -18.91 6.73
N PRO A 174 -13.87 -19.35 6.11
CA PRO A 174 -12.83 -20.10 6.82
C PRO A 174 -12.20 -19.31 7.96
N LEU A 175 -12.09 -17.98 7.83
CA LEU A 175 -11.55 -17.12 8.88
C LEU A 175 -12.50 -16.98 10.07
N VAL A 176 -13.80 -16.90 9.81
CA VAL A 176 -14.85 -16.88 10.86
C VAL A 176 -14.92 -18.23 11.57
N GLU A 177 -14.86 -19.34 10.84
CA GLU A 177 -14.91 -20.70 11.41
C GLU A 177 -13.72 -21.00 12.33
N VAL A 178 -12.53 -20.53 11.99
CA VAL A 178 -11.37 -20.68 12.88
C VAL A 178 -11.36 -19.66 14.02
N GLY A 179 -12.29 -18.72 14.05
CA GLY A 179 -12.47 -17.76 15.16
C GLY A 179 -11.32 -16.75 15.24
N ILE A 180 -11.06 -16.02 14.18
CA ILE A 180 -10.10 -14.91 14.22
C ILE A 180 -10.60 -13.78 15.13
N ASP A 181 -9.69 -13.04 15.75
CA ASP A 181 -9.95 -11.83 16.53
C ASP A 181 -9.51 -10.54 15.82
N THR A 182 -8.65 -10.68 14.84
CA THR A 182 -8.09 -9.58 14.06
C THR A 182 -8.07 -9.94 12.57
N LEU A 183 -8.41 -8.99 11.69
CA LEU A 183 -8.34 -9.15 10.25
C LEU A 183 -7.46 -8.05 9.62
N VAL A 184 -6.37 -8.45 8.98
CA VAL A 184 -5.49 -7.56 8.20
C VAL A 184 -6.02 -7.42 6.78
N LEU A 185 -6.18 -6.17 6.33
CA LEU A 185 -6.53 -5.83 4.97
C LEU A 185 -5.25 -5.77 4.10
N GLY A 186 -4.75 -6.92 3.67
CA GLY A 186 -3.48 -7.10 2.97
C GLY A 186 -3.50 -6.68 1.50
N CYS A 187 -4.38 -5.76 1.13
CA CYS A 187 -4.42 -5.08 -0.15
C CYS A 187 -4.96 -3.67 0.05
N THR A 188 -4.38 -2.70 -0.64
CA THR A 188 -4.75 -1.28 -0.52
C THR A 188 -6.15 -0.94 -1.05
N HIS A 189 -6.75 -1.81 -1.82
CA HIS A 189 -8.14 -1.69 -2.25
C HIS A 189 -9.14 -2.11 -1.15
N TYR A 190 -8.79 -3.06 -0.28
CA TYR A 190 -9.74 -3.70 0.62
C TYR A 190 -10.36 -2.81 1.70
N PRO A 191 -9.73 -1.68 2.12
CA PRO A 191 -10.42 -0.73 3.00
C PRO A 191 -11.76 -0.22 2.46
N HIS A 192 -11.97 -0.20 1.13
CA HIS A 192 -13.25 0.16 0.51
C HIS A 192 -14.37 -0.86 0.78
N LEU A 193 -14.03 -2.10 1.13
CA LEU A 193 -14.99 -3.15 1.52
C LEU A 193 -15.29 -3.16 3.03
N SER A 194 -14.72 -2.25 3.83
CA SER A 194 -14.84 -2.30 5.29
C SER A 194 -16.28 -2.38 5.78
N GLY A 195 -17.24 -1.72 5.09
CA GLY A 195 -18.65 -1.81 5.40
C GLY A 195 -19.20 -3.25 5.26
N ILE A 196 -18.89 -3.90 4.13
CA ILE A 196 -19.30 -5.29 3.85
C ILE A 196 -18.62 -6.27 4.80
N LEU A 197 -17.32 -6.10 5.04
CA LEU A 197 -16.55 -6.97 5.95
C LEU A 197 -17.13 -6.91 7.37
N ARG A 198 -17.56 -5.74 7.83
CA ARG A 198 -18.19 -5.59 9.15
C ARG A 198 -19.58 -6.21 9.26
N ILE A 199 -20.31 -6.35 8.16
CA ILE A 199 -21.61 -7.06 8.14
C ILE A 199 -21.42 -8.57 8.33
N ILE A 200 -20.28 -9.11 7.85
CA ILE A 200 -20.01 -10.56 7.84
C ILE A 200 -19.28 -11.01 9.09
N LEU A 201 -18.32 -10.20 9.54
CA LEU A 201 -17.45 -10.55 10.66
C LEU A 201 -18.15 -10.39 12.01
N PRO A 202 -17.87 -11.26 12.98
CA PRO A 202 -18.29 -11.06 14.36
C PRO A 202 -17.82 -9.68 14.89
N GLY A 203 -18.66 -9.05 15.73
CA GLY A 203 -18.42 -7.68 16.20
C GLY A 203 -17.13 -7.46 16.99
N HIS A 204 -16.53 -8.53 17.54
CA HIS A 204 -15.26 -8.47 18.25
C HIS A 204 -14.05 -8.43 17.33
N VAL A 205 -14.16 -8.79 16.04
CA VAL A 205 -13.05 -8.83 15.11
C VAL A 205 -12.58 -7.41 14.77
N THR A 206 -11.31 -7.14 15.04
CA THR A 206 -10.69 -5.85 14.73
C THR A 206 -10.14 -5.83 13.30
N LEU A 207 -10.55 -4.84 12.49
CA LEU A 207 -9.94 -4.62 11.17
C LEU A 207 -8.65 -3.82 11.31
N VAL A 208 -7.58 -4.30 10.68
CA VAL A 208 -6.29 -3.61 10.59
C VAL A 208 -6.07 -3.17 9.15
N ASN A 209 -6.05 -1.84 8.92
CA ASN A 209 -5.66 -1.26 7.65
C ASN A 209 -4.17 -0.87 7.73
N PRO A 210 -3.25 -1.55 7.00
CA PRO A 210 -1.81 -1.26 7.05
C PRO A 210 -1.44 0.17 6.64
N ALA A 211 -2.28 0.83 5.83
CA ALA A 211 -2.03 2.20 5.36
C ALA A 211 -1.80 3.20 6.50
N SER A 212 -2.63 3.15 7.55
CA SER A 212 -2.48 4.07 8.68
C SER A 212 -1.20 3.84 9.48
N TYR A 213 -0.73 2.62 9.54
CA TYR A 213 0.45 2.23 10.31
C TYR A 213 1.75 2.46 9.55
N VAL A 214 1.79 2.28 8.22
CA VAL A 214 2.97 2.62 7.43
C VAL A 214 3.21 4.13 7.44
N VAL A 215 2.16 4.94 7.38
CA VAL A 215 2.30 6.40 7.45
C VAL A 215 2.73 6.86 8.84
N LYS A 216 2.24 6.21 9.91
CA LYS A 216 2.75 6.46 11.27
C LYS A 216 4.25 6.12 11.38
N ALA A 217 4.69 4.99 10.81
CA ALA A 217 6.10 4.63 10.76
C ALA A 217 6.92 5.64 9.95
N ALA A 218 6.41 6.09 8.80
CA ALA A 218 7.03 7.13 7.99
C ALA A 218 7.19 8.45 8.76
N SER A 219 6.17 8.86 9.53
CA SER A 219 6.26 10.04 10.39
C SER A 219 7.36 9.92 11.43
N GLN A 220 7.48 8.76 12.08
CA GLN A 220 8.52 8.51 13.07
C GLN A 220 9.92 8.52 12.46
N GLU A 221 10.08 7.90 11.29
CA GLU A 221 11.35 7.88 10.57
C GLU A 221 11.78 9.28 10.14
N LEU A 222 10.87 10.07 9.58
CA LEU A 222 11.13 11.47 9.21
C LEU A 222 11.50 12.33 10.42
N ASP A 223 10.87 12.10 11.59
CA ASP A 223 11.22 12.80 12.84
C ASP A 223 12.65 12.41 13.29
N LEU A 224 13.00 11.13 13.26
CA LEU A 224 14.33 10.62 13.65
C LEU A 224 15.44 11.17 12.73
N MET A 225 15.17 11.30 11.44
CA MET A 225 16.12 11.83 10.45
C MET A 225 16.17 13.36 10.43
N GLY A 226 15.29 14.06 11.14
CA GLY A 226 15.17 15.53 11.06
C GLY A 226 14.65 16.03 9.71
N LEU A 227 13.97 15.17 8.94
CA LEU A 227 13.46 15.45 7.59
C LEU A 227 11.97 15.78 7.54
N LYS A 228 11.29 15.80 8.68
CA LYS A 228 9.86 16.16 8.71
C LYS A 228 9.67 17.65 8.37
N CYS A 229 8.78 17.93 7.42
CA CYS A 229 8.49 19.30 7.01
C CYS A 229 7.74 20.04 8.11
N SER A 230 8.37 21.09 8.65
CA SER A 230 7.77 22.04 9.59
C SER A 230 7.27 23.31 8.91
N CYS A 231 7.32 23.36 7.56
CA CYS A 231 7.01 24.57 6.81
C CYS A 231 5.49 24.83 6.80
N SER A 232 5.09 26.06 7.00
CA SER A 232 3.70 26.55 6.87
C SER A 232 3.23 26.72 5.41
N GLY A 233 3.97 26.16 4.46
CA GLY A 233 3.62 26.18 3.04
C GLY A 233 2.46 25.22 2.71
N LYS A 234 1.74 25.49 1.61
CA LYS A 234 0.69 24.59 1.14
C LYS A 234 1.33 23.33 0.55
N ALA A 235 1.16 22.18 1.22
CA ALA A 235 1.57 20.88 0.69
C ALA A 235 0.86 20.59 -0.64
N SER A 236 1.57 20.00 -1.59
CA SER A 236 1.05 19.64 -2.91
C SER A 236 1.17 18.15 -3.15
N THR A 237 0.30 17.63 -4.03
CA THR A 237 0.43 16.25 -4.53
C THR A 237 0.51 16.29 -6.04
N ASN A 238 1.59 15.75 -6.58
CA ASN A 238 1.77 15.56 -8.01
C ASN A 238 1.50 14.08 -8.35
N PHE A 239 0.67 13.84 -9.36
CA PHE A 239 0.29 12.50 -9.77
C PHE A 239 0.95 12.13 -11.09
N PHE A 240 1.56 10.95 -11.11
CA PHE A 240 2.22 10.38 -12.27
C PHE A 240 1.76 8.94 -12.49
N VAL A 241 1.67 8.54 -13.74
CA VAL A 241 1.31 7.17 -14.11
C VAL A 241 2.15 6.66 -15.28
N SER A 242 2.39 5.36 -15.34
CA SER A 242 3.03 4.72 -16.49
C SER A 242 2.06 4.50 -17.67
N GLY A 243 0.76 4.39 -17.40
CA GLY A 243 -0.30 4.13 -18.39
C GLY A 243 -1.06 5.36 -18.85
N ASP A 244 -2.38 5.26 -18.86
CA ASP A 244 -3.31 6.32 -19.32
C ASP A 244 -3.66 7.28 -18.17
N PRO A 245 -3.27 8.58 -18.24
CA PRO A 245 -3.54 9.57 -17.21
C PRO A 245 -5.03 9.87 -17.03
N ASP A 246 -5.80 9.92 -18.13
CA ASP A 246 -7.21 10.27 -18.08
C ASP A 246 -8.02 9.16 -17.41
N ARG A 247 -7.71 7.92 -17.75
CA ARG A 247 -8.31 6.75 -17.10
C ARG A 247 -8.01 6.74 -15.59
N PHE A 248 -6.75 6.97 -15.21
CA PHE A 248 -6.37 7.04 -13.79
C PHE A 248 -7.11 8.18 -13.08
N ALA A 249 -7.17 9.38 -13.68
CA ALA A 249 -7.86 10.53 -13.11
C ALA A 249 -9.35 10.25 -12.86
N GLN A 250 -10.03 9.60 -13.84
CA GLN A 250 -11.44 9.24 -13.71
C GLN A 250 -11.71 8.24 -12.58
N VAL A 251 -10.89 7.18 -12.47
CA VAL A 251 -11.06 6.17 -11.42
C VAL A 251 -10.74 6.78 -10.06
N SER A 252 -9.64 7.53 -9.93
CA SER A 252 -9.20 8.14 -8.67
C SER A 252 -10.13 9.24 -8.17
N ARG A 253 -10.96 9.88 -9.04
CA ARG A 253 -11.96 10.89 -8.63
C ARG A 253 -12.86 10.37 -7.51
N ARG A 254 -13.28 9.12 -7.57
CA ARG A 254 -14.16 8.51 -6.54
C ARG A 254 -13.49 8.46 -5.16
N TRP A 255 -12.18 8.25 -5.12
CA TRP A 255 -11.42 8.08 -3.89
C TRP A 255 -10.86 9.40 -3.36
N LEU A 256 -10.54 10.33 -4.26
CA LEU A 256 -10.01 11.66 -3.89
C LEU A 256 -11.09 12.73 -3.72
N GLY A 257 -12.33 12.47 -4.14
CA GLY A 257 -13.42 13.46 -4.17
C GLY A 257 -13.27 14.58 -5.20
N LYS A 258 -12.15 14.60 -5.94
CA LYS A 258 -11.83 15.57 -6.99
C LYS A 258 -11.07 14.89 -8.12
N LEU A 259 -11.14 15.48 -9.33
CA LEU A 259 -10.36 15.01 -10.47
C LEU A 259 -8.91 15.52 -10.32
N PRO A 260 -7.91 14.63 -10.21
CA PRO A 260 -6.52 15.06 -10.16
C PRO A 260 -5.99 15.43 -11.54
N VAL A 261 -5.00 16.32 -11.59
CA VAL A 261 -4.14 16.50 -12.77
C VAL A 261 -3.07 15.43 -12.73
N VAL A 262 -2.99 14.63 -13.79
CA VAL A 262 -2.12 13.45 -13.85
C VAL A 262 -1.19 13.57 -15.04
N GLN A 263 0.08 13.24 -14.86
CA GLN A 263 1.09 13.24 -15.89
C GLN A 263 1.50 11.81 -16.25
N LYS A 264 1.75 11.56 -17.53
CA LYS A 264 2.32 10.27 -17.97
C LYS A 264 3.84 10.30 -17.86
N VAL A 265 4.40 9.23 -17.33
CA VAL A 265 5.85 8.98 -17.27
C VAL A 265 6.14 7.66 -17.96
N SER A 266 7.09 7.67 -18.88
CA SER A 266 7.69 6.44 -19.41
C SER A 266 8.90 6.09 -18.55
N LEU A 267 8.79 5.00 -17.80
CA LEU A 267 9.97 4.44 -17.11
C LEU A 267 10.84 3.81 -18.21
N SER A 268 12.06 4.26 -18.34
CA SER A 268 13.05 3.56 -19.16
C SER A 268 13.39 2.24 -18.47
N SER A 269 13.30 1.12 -19.20
CA SER A 269 13.99 -0.09 -18.77
C SER A 269 15.42 0.29 -18.42
N LEU A 270 15.83 -0.01 -17.20
CA LEU A 270 17.23 0.14 -16.82
C LEU A 270 18.06 -0.72 -17.76
N GLU A 271 18.73 -0.11 -18.75
CA GLU A 271 19.93 -0.71 -19.24
C GLU A 271 20.83 -0.80 -18.00
N LEU A 272 20.88 -2.00 -17.46
CA LEU A 272 21.77 -2.36 -16.35
C LEU A 272 23.13 -1.76 -16.70
N LEU A 273 23.52 -0.75 -15.94
CA LEU A 273 24.87 -0.26 -15.96
C LEU A 273 25.78 -1.44 -15.64
N SER A 274 26.25 -2.07 -16.70
CA SER A 274 27.23 -3.15 -16.71
C SER A 274 28.58 -2.64 -16.23
#